data_d66abdd989dccd9d474362ddcd1e574c
#
_entry.id   d66abdd989dccd9d474362ddcd1e574c
#
_cell.length_a   1.000
_cell.length_b   1.000
_cell.length_c   1.000
_cell.angle_alpha   90.00
_cell.angle_beta   90.00
_cell.angle_gamma   90.00
#
_symmetry.space_group_name_H-M   'P 1'
#
loop_
_entity.id
_entity.type
_entity.pdbx_description
1 polymer ?
#
loop_
_entity_poly.entity_id
_entity_poly.type
_entity_poly.pdbx_seq_one_letter_code
_entity_poly.pdbx_strand_id
1 'polypeptide(L)'
;MKETKLTKQTPWAFLDAWRGTAFNGEWPTLPEMFRISVERFGDRPCLTMFEPDRISLTYRETLEKVEKLAAWLHSSGVRKGDHVAVSGKNSPEWAVAYLGTLFAGAVVVPIDYALHDDEIENLLKAAEPKVFFVDEERYETFSAKKNVGKV
;
A
#
# COMPACT_ATOMS: atom_id res chain seq x y z
N MET A 1 36.37 -2.15 3.06
CA MET A 1 35.31 -1.40 2.36
C MET A 1 35.29 0.02 2.89
N LYS A 2 35.45 1.04 2.02
CA LYS A 2 35.40 2.44 2.45
C LYS A 2 33.93 2.77 2.75
N GLU A 3 33.65 3.12 4.00
CA GLU A 3 32.37 3.74 4.37
C GLU A 3 32.18 5.02 3.54
N THR A 4 31.25 5.01 2.64
CA THR A 4 30.83 6.21 1.92
C THR A 4 30.08 7.08 2.91
N LYS A 5 30.77 8.03 3.57
CA LYS A 5 30.09 9.06 4.37
C LYS A 5 29.16 9.82 3.45
N LEU A 6 27.86 9.59 3.61
CA LEU A 6 26.82 10.37 2.93
C LEU A 6 27.03 11.85 3.27
N THR A 7 27.27 12.67 2.28
CA THR A 7 27.44 14.12 2.49
C THR A 7 26.08 14.74 2.81
N LYS A 8 26.04 15.86 3.53
CA LYS A 8 24.82 16.63 3.86
C LYS A 8 23.94 17.00 2.64
N GLN A 9 24.42 16.81 1.42
CA GLN A 9 23.74 17.07 0.17
C GLN A 9 22.96 15.88 -0.41
N THR A 10 23.06 14.69 0.20
CA THR A 10 22.35 13.51 -0.26
C THR A 10 20.88 13.57 0.22
N PRO A 11 19.86 13.52 -0.67
CA PRO A 11 18.46 13.70 -0.30
C PRO A 11 17.95 12.71 0.79
N TRP A 12 18.56 11.53 0.86
CA TRP A 12 18.22 10.48 1.82
C TRP A 12 19.11 10.44 3.06
N ALA A 13 20.06 11.38 3.22
CA ALA A 13 20.97 11.43 4.38
C ALA A 13 20.21 11.51 5.73
N PHE A 14 18.96 11.98 5.72
CA PHE A 14 18.11 12.01 6.91
C PHE A 14 17.84 10.61 7.49
N LEU A 15 17.94 9.55 6.69
CA LEU A 15 17.70 8.17 7.12
C LEU A 15 18.74 7.69 8.13
N ASP A 16 19.95 8.28 8.14
CA ASP A 16 21.01 7.87 9.08
C ASP A 16 20.60 8.12 10.54
N ALA A 17 19.76 9.13 10.81
CA ALA A 17 19.22 9.40 12.13
C ALA A 17 18.22 8.32 12.63
N TRP A 18 17.67 7.52 11.72
CA TRP A 18 16.64 6.50 11.98
C TRP A 18 17.20 5.08 11.97
N ARG A 19 18.44 4.93 11.47
CA ARG A 19 19.12 3.63 11.43
C ARG A 19 19.41 3.14 12.85
N GLY A 20 19.08 1.89 13.12
CA GLY A 20 19.20 1.27 14.42
C GLY A 20 18.02 1.52 15.36
N THR A 21 17.10 2.42 15.02
CA THR A 21 15.87 2.70 15.79
C THR A 21 14.59 2.35 15.04
N ALA A 22 14.45 2.85 13.82
CA ALA A 22 13.28 2.60 12.99
C ALA A 22 13.48 1.50 11.95
N PHE A 23 14.73 1.24 11.56
CA PHE A 23 15.10 0.13 10.66
C PHE A 23 16.55 -0.28 10.87
N ASN A 24 16.92 -1.52 10.48
CA ASN A 24 18.26 -2.09 10.70
C ASN A 24 19.02 -2.44 9.40
N GLY A 25 18.36 -2.43 8.25
CA GLY A 25 18.97 -2.74 6.95
C GLY A 25 19.79 -1.59 6.38
N GLU A 26 20.32 -1.78 5.19
CA GLU A 26 20.93 -0.68 4.41
C GLU A 26 19.89 0.38 4.05
N TRP A 27 18.70 -0.08 3.68
CA TRP A 27 17.52 0.75 3.38
C TRP A 27 16.33 0.30 4.21
N PRO A 28 15.43 1.23 4.59
CA PRO A 28 14.16 0.86 5.20
C PRO A 28 13.26 0.16 4.18
N THR A 29 12.41 -0.73 4.66
CA THR A 29 11.26 -1.22 3.90
C THR A 29 10.26 -0.08 3.65
N LEU A 30 9.33 -0.24 2.71
CA LEU A 30 8.28 0.77 2.48
C LEU A 30 7.43 1.07 3.73
N PRO A 31 7.00 0.08 4.53
CA PRO A 31 6.34 0.34 5.81
C PRO A 31 7.19 1.15 6.79
N GLU A 32 8.47 0.81 6.97
CA GLU A 32 9.39 1.55 7.85
C GLU A 32 9.60 2.98 7.35
N MET A 33 9.80 3.16 6.03
CA MET A 33 9.94 4.47 5.41
C MET A 33 8.69 5.33 5.59
N PHE A 34 7.50 4.72 5.47
CA PHE A 34 6.25 5.44 5.68
C PHE A 34 6.09 5.89 7.14
N ARG A 35 6.44 5.03 8.13
CA ARG A 35 6.45 5.41 9.55
C ARG A 35 7.41 6.56 9.83
N ILE A 36 8.62 6.53 9.29
CA ILE A 36 9.58 7.64 9.38
C ILE A 36 8.97 8.94 8.80
N SER A 37 8.27 8.83 7.67
CA SER A 37 7.61 9.98 7.06
C SER A 37 6.49 10.55 7.94
N VAL A 38 5.73 9.69 8.61
CA VAL A 38 4.69 10.09 9.58
C VAL A 38 5.30 10.83 10.78
N GLU A 39 6.42 10.35 11.33
CA GLU A 39 7.10 11.06 12.43
C GLU A 39 7.62 12.43 12.00
N ARG A 40 8.08 12.56 10.76
CA ARG A 40 8.61 13.83 10.24
C ARG A 40 7.51 14.81 9.83
N PHE A 41 6.39 14.33 9.34
CA PHE A 41 5.39 15.15 8.61
C PHE A 41 3.95 14.88 9.05
N GLY A 42 3.72 14.27 10.19
CA GLY A 42 2.44 13.71 10.66
C GLY A 42 1.19 14.53 10.33
N ASP A 43 1.24 15.84 10.56
CA ASP A 43 0.09 16.73 10.39
C ASP A 43 0.02 17.39 9.00
N ARG A 44 0.98 17.07 8.10
CA ARG A 44 0.94 17.57 6.72
C ARG A 44 0.04 16.71 5.85
N PRO A 45 -0.57 17.27 4.78
CA PRO A 45 -1.28 16.49 3.77
C PRO A 45 -0.37 15.43 3.16
N CYS A 46 -0.89 14.20 3.07
CA CYS A 46 -0.21 13.05 2.47
C CYS A 46 -0.90 12.64 1.17
N LEU A 47 -2.21 12.42 1.22
CA LEU A 47 -3.04 12.02 0.09
C LEU A 47 -4.13 13.05 -0.10
N THR A 48 -4.23 13.61 -1.30
CA THR A 48 -5.27 14.60 -1.62
C THR A 48 -5.90 14.27 -2.97
N MET A 49 -7.22 14.18 -2.98
CA MET A 49 -8.05 14.11 -4.17
C MET A 49 -8.83 15.42 -4.27
N PHE A 50 -8.96 15.98 -5.47
CA PHE A 50 -9.61 17.27 -5.68
C PHE A 50 -11.02 17.13 -6.26
N GLU A 51 -11.30 16.05 -6.96
CA GLU A 51 -12.58 15.81 -7.65
C GLU A 51 -13.05 14.36 -7.39
N PRO A 52 -14.37 14.10 -7.35
CA PRO A 52 -15.49 15.06 -7.39
C PRO A 52 -15.59 15.91 -6.14
N ASP A 53 -15.16 15.42 -4.99
CA ASP A 53 -15.08 16.12 -3.72
C ASP A 53 -13.64 16.16 -3.22
N ARG A 54 -13.27 17.28 -2.59
CA ARG A 54 -11.93 17.40 -2.04
C ARG A 54 -11.81 16.55 -0.77
N ILE A 55 -10.99 15.50 -0.87
CA ILE A 55 -10.59 14.66 0.25
C ILE A 55 -9.11 14.87 0.49
N SER A 56 -8.70 15.14 1.72
CA SER A 56 -7.29 15.25 2.09
C SER A 56 -7.04 14.51 3.38
N LEU A 57 -6.07 13.58 3.35
CA LEU A 57 -5.61 12.84 4.53
C LEU A 57 -4.19 13.31 4.86
N THR A 58 -3.94 13.56 6.13
CA THR A 58 -2.59 13.77 6.66
C THR A 58 -1.79 12.46 6.67
N TYR A 59 -0.47 12.54 6.86
CA TYR A 59 0.37 11.35 7.04
C TYR A 59 -0.11 10.49 8.23
N ARG A 60 -0.52 11.11 9.33
CA ARG A 60 -1.03 10.43 10.53
C ARG A 60 -2.35 9.70 10.25
N GLU A 61 -3.32 10.39 9.67
CA GLU A 61 -4.62 9.80 9.30
C GLU A 61 -4.45 8.68 8.27
N THR A 62 -3.52 8.84 7.32
CA THR A 62 -3.19 7.79 6.37
C THR A 62 -2.63 6.56 7.07
N LEU A 63 -1.70 6.73 8.03
CA LEU A 63 -1.14 5.61 8.80
C LEU A 63 -2.22 4.87 9.58
N GLU A 64 -3.12 5.58 10.25
CA GLU A 64 -4.24 4.97 11.00
C GLU A 64 -5.12 4.09 10.09
N LYS A 65 -5.44 4.57 8.89
CA LYS A 65 -6.22 3.79 7.90
C LYS A 65 -5.45 2.57 7.42
N VAL A 66 -4.16 2.74 7.11
CA VAL A 66 -3.27 1.67 6.66
C VAL A 66 -3.15 0.57 7.73
N GLU A 67 -2.96 0.92 9.00
CA GLU A 67 -2.85 -0.03 10.10
C GLU A 67 -4.17 -0.77 10.37
N LYS A 68 -5.31 -0.06 10.31
CA LYS A 68 -6.63 -0.68 10.40
C LYS A 68 -6.86 -1.70 9.29
N LEU A 69 -6.46 -1.35 8.05
CA LEU A 69 -6.57 -2.26 6.92
C LEU A 69 -5.65 -3.48 7.07
N ALA A 70 -4.41 -3.29 7.51
CA ALA A 70 -3.49 -4.39 7.75
C ALA A 70 -4.03 -5.36 8.82
N ALA A 71 -4.60 -4.83 9.89
CA ALA A 71 -5.26 -5.65 10.93
C ALA A 71 -6.47 -6.42 10.38
N TRP A 72 -7.28 -5.77 9.54
CA TRP A 72 -8.41 -6.44 8.88
C TRP A 72 -7.94 -7.56 7.93
N LEU A 73 -6.89 -7.34 7.13
CA LEU A 73 -6.30 -8.35 6.26
C LEU A 73 -5.87 -9.58 7.07
N HIS A 74 -5.19 -9.38 8.20
CA HIS A 74 -4.81 -10.48 9.09
C HIS A 74 -6.03 -11.23 9.66
N SER A 75 -7.07 -10.52 10.09
CA SER A 75 -8.31 -11.13 10.59
C SER A 75 -9.06 -11.88 9.49
N SER A 76 -8.92 -11.46 8.24
CA SER A 76 -9.46 -12.11 7.04
C SER A 76 -8.61 -13.31 6.56
N GLY A 77 -7.54 -13.67 7.27
CA GLY A 77 -6.73 -14.85 6.98
C GLY A 77 -5.52 -14.59 6.08
N VAL A 78 -5.26 -13.35 5.69
CA VAL A 78 -4.04 -13.00 4.93
C VAL A 78 -2.81 -13.14 5.83
N ARG A 79 -1.76 -13.76 5.32
CA ARG A 79 -0.49 -14.00 6.00
C ARG A 79 0.66 -13.42 5.19
N LYS A 80 1.83 -13.33 5.82
CA LYS A 80 3.05 -12.88 5.15
C LYS A 80 3.31 -13.69 3.87
N GLY A 81 3.49 -12.97 2.77
CA GLY A 81 3.75 -13.55 1.45
C GLY A 81 2.50 -13.92 0.64
N ASP A 82 1.30 -13.84 1.24
CA ASP A 82 0.06 -14.01 0.47
C ASP A 82 -0.14 -12.83 -0.49
N HIS A 83 -0.76 -13.09 -1.63
CA HIS A 83 -1.07 -12.06 -2.61
C HIS A 83 -2.37 -11.33 -2.26
N VAL A 84 -2.35 -10.03 -2.46
CA VAL A 84 -3.52 -9.14 -2.40
C VAL A 84 -3.51 -8.29 -3.65
N ALA A 85 -4.54 -8.43 -4.48
CA ALA A 85 -4.67 -7.64 -5.69
C ALA A 85 -5.35 -6.29 -5.40
N VAL A 86 -4.93 -5.27 -6.12
CA VAL A 86 -5.48 -3.90 -6.00
C VAL A 86 -5.65 -3.34 -7.40
N SER A 87 -6.88 -3.00 -7.77
CA SER A 87 -7.20 -2.30 -9.03
C SER A 87 -8.22 -1.20 -8.77
N GLY A 88 -8.03 -0.05 -9.37
CA GLY A 88 -8.93 1.07 -9.21
C GLY A 88 -8.33 2.38 -9.72
N LYS A 89 -9.18 3.40 -9.76
CA LYS A 89 -8.75 4.77 -10.06
C LYS A 89 -7.81 5.29 -8.97
N ASN A 90 -6.91 6.19 -9.34
CA ASN A 90 -6.02 6.85 -8.37
C ASN A 90 -6.85 7.58 -7.31
N SER A 91 -6.78 7.10 -6.08
CA SER A 91 -7.54 7.62 -4.95
C SER A 91 -6.77 7.42 -3.64
N PRO A 92 -7.15 8.11 -2.55
CA PRO A 92 -6.63 7.81 -1.22
C PRO A 92 -6.88 6.36 -0.81
N GLU A 93 -8.03 5.79 -1.18
CA GLU A 93 -8.43 4.42 -0.89
C GLU A 93 -7.49 3.41 -1.57
N TRP A 94 -7.16 3.64 -2.85
CA TRP A 94 -6.19 2.83 -3.58
C TRP A 94 -4.82 2.83 -2.88
N ALA A 95 -4.34 4.02 -2.47
CA ALA A 95 -3.07 4.14 -1.78
C ALA A 95 -3.09 3.45 -0.40
N VAL A 96 -4.21 3.54 0.33
CA VAL A 96 -4.40 2.85 1.62
C VAL A 96 -4.44 1.33 1.41
N ALA A 97 -5.11 0.82 0.36
CA ALA A 97 -5.14 -0.60 0.01
C ALA A 97 -3.73 -1.12 -0.29
N TYR A 98 -2.97 -0.37 -1.09
CA TYR A 98 -1.58 -0.70 -1.44
C TYR A 98 -0.69 -0.75 -0.19
N LEU A 99 -0.63 0.33 0.59
CA LEU A 99 0.20 0.41 1.78
C LEU A 99 -0.25 -0.58 2.87
N GLY A 100 -1.55 -0.73 3.10
CA GLY A 100 -2.10 -1.67 4.08
C GLY A 100 -1.72 -3.12 3.79
N THR A 101 -1.68 -3.48 2.51
CA THR A 101 -1.18 -4.79 2.06
C THR A 101 0.28 -4.99 2.44
N LEU A 102 1.14 -3.99 2.20
CA LEU A 102 2.56 -4.05 2.58
C LEU A 102 2.74 -4.09 4.10
N PHE A 103 1.93 -3.33 4.85
CA PHE A 103 1.96 -3.34 6.32
C PHE A 103 1.51 -4.67 6.91
N ALA A 104 0.63 -5.41 6.22
CA ALA A 104 0.26 -6.78 6.57
C ALA A 104 1.37 -7.80 6.25
N GLY A 105 2.47 -7.38 5.61
CA GLY A 105 3.54 -8.27 5.15
C GLY A 105 3.15 -9.12 3.94
N ALA A 106 2.03 -8.80 3.30
CA ALA A 106 1.55 -9.45 2.10
C ALA A 106 2.23 -8.88 0.84
N VAL A 107 2.08 -9.57 -0.27
CA VAL A 107 2.55 -9.14 -1.59
C VAL A 107 1.41 -8.40 -2.29
N VAL A 108 1.61 -7.14 -2.59
CA VAL A 108 0.64 -6.36 -3.38
C VAL A 108 0.80 -6.68 -4.86
N VAL A 109 -0.32 -6.95 -5.53
CA VAL A 109 -0.42 -7.17 -6.98
C VAL A 109 -1.23 -6.03 -7.58
N PRO A 110 -0.57 -4.92 -7.97
CA PRO A 110 -1.28 -3.81 -8.59
C PRO A 110 -1.68 -4.19 -10.02
N ILE A 111 -2.95 -3.99 -10.33
CA ILE A 111 -3.55 -4.28 -11.64
C ILE A 111 -4.03 -2.96 -12.24
N ASP A 112 -3.64 -2.69 -13.48
CA ASP A 112 -4.03 -1.47 -14.17
C ASP A 112 -5.56 -1.39 -14.30
N TYR A 113 -6.11 -0.28 -13.84
CA TYR A 113 -7.54 0.03 -13.96
C TYR A 113 -8.04 0.10 -15.41
N ALA A 114 -7.19 0.48 -16.37
CA ALA A 114 -7.55 0.62 -17.78
C ALA A 114 -7.74 -0.73 -18.51
N LEU A 115 -7.35 -1.85 -17.90
CA LEU A 115 -7.52 -3.17 -18.50
C LEU A 115 -9.00 -3.57 -18.60
N HIS A 116 -9.32 -4.40 -19.60
CA HIS A 116 -10.63 -5.03 -19.71
C HIS A 116 -10.84 -6.11 -18.64
N ASP A 117 -12.08 -6.41 -18.32
CA ASP A 117 -12.44 -7.34 -17.24
C ASP A 117 -11.89 -8.75 -17.45
N ASP A 118 -11.79 -9.22 -18.68
CA ASP A 118 -11.19 -10.52 -19.03
C ASP A 118 -9.67 -10.54 -18.82
N GLU A 119 -8.98 -9.44 -19.09
CA GLU A 119 -7.55 -9.29 -18.83
C GLU A 119 -7.27 -9.28 -17.31
N ILE A 120 -8.07 -8.51 -16.55
CA ILE A 120 -8.00 -8.50 -15.08
C ILE A 120 -8.25 -9.90 -14.53
N GLU A 121 -9.27 -10.63 -15.05
CA GLU A 121 -9.57 -12.00 -14.61
C GLU A 121 -8.39 -12.95 -14.85
N ASN A 122 -7.70 -12.82 -15.99
CA ASN A 122 -6.53 -13.63 -16.29
C ASN A 122 -5.37 -13.35 -15.32
N LEU A 123 -5.15 -12.07 -14.96
CA LEU A 123 -4.15 -11.68 -13.96
C LEU A 123 -4.52 -12.19 -12.57
N LEU A 124 -5.79 -12.11 -12.17
CA LEU A 124 -6.26 -12.64 -10.89
C LEU A 124 -6.11 -14.17 -10.82
N LYS A 125 -6.40 -14.90 -11.90
CA LYS A 125 -6.16 -16.35 -11.98
C LYS A 125 -4.67 -16.71 -11.83
N ALA A 126 -3.78 -15.91 -12.41
CA ALA A 126 -2.34 -16.13 -12.32
C ALA A 126 -1.77 -15.75 -10.95
N ALA A 127 -2.29 -14.70 -10.32
CA ALA A 127 -1.83 -14.20 -9.04
C ALA A 127 -2.42 -14.95 -7.83
N GLU A 128 -3.58 -15.58 -7.99
CA GLU A 128 -4.33 -16.29 -6.93
C GLU A 128 -4.43 -15.46 -5.63
N PRO A 129 -4.93 -14.20 -5.68
CA PRO A 129 -4.96 -13.35 -4.51
C PRO A 129 -5.99 -13.84 -3.49
N LYS A 130 -5.68 -13.71 -2.19
CA LYS A 130 -6.64 -13.97 -1.11
C LYS A 130 -7.70 -12.89 -0.97
N VAL A 131 -7.34 -11.66 -1.34
CA VAL A 131 -8.22 -10.48 -1.33
C VAL A 131 -7.98 -9.70 -2.60
N PHE A 132 -9.06 -9.16 -3.16
CA PHE A 132 -9.01 -8.25 -4.30
C PHE A 132 -9.74 -6.95 -3.95
N PHE A 133 -9.02 -5.85 -3.89
CA PHE A 133 -9.58 -4.50 -3.78
C PHE A 133 -9.86 -3.96 -5.17
N VAL A 134 -11.09 -3.54 -5.39
CA VAL A 134 -11.57 -3.04 -6.69
C VAL A 134 -12.54 -1.89 -6.49
N ASP A 135 -12.64 -0.99 -7.47
CA ASP A 135 -13.62 0.10 -7.47
C ASP A 135 -15.05 -0.43 -7.48
N GLU A 136 -15.97 0.33 -6.87
CA GLU A 136 -17.39 0.01 -6.76
C GLU A 136 -18.01 -0.34 -8.12
N GLU A 137 -17.63 0.38 -9.18
CA GLU A 137 -18.12 0.16 -10.55
C GLU A 137 -17.90 -1.29 -11.05
N ARG A 138 -16.87 -1.97 -10.57
CA ARG A 138 -16.49 -3.34 -10.96
C ARG A 138 -16.76 -4.39 -9.88
N TYR A 139 -17.19 -3.96 -8.71
CA TYR A 139 -17.41 -4.86 -7.57
C TYR A 139 -18.36 -6.00 -7.92
N GLU A 140 -19.51 -5.70 -8.53
CA GLU A 140 -20.50 -6.72 -8.89
C GLU A 140 -19.94 -7.75 -9.88
N THR A 141 -19.12 -7.29 -10.85
CA THR A 141 -18.51 -8.16 -11.86
C THR A 141 -17.60 -9.22 -11.23
N PHE A 142 -16.82 -8.82 -10.22
CA PHE A 142 -15.80 -9.72 -9.65
C PHE A 142 -16.26 -10.42 -8.37
N SER A 143 -17.14 -9.83 -7.56
CA SER A 143 -17.64 -10.43 -6.31
C SER A 143 -18.40 -11.74 -6.52
N ALA A 144 -19.05 -11.90 -7.66
CA ALA A 144 -19.77 -13.13 -8.04
C ALA A 144 -18.84 -14.27 -8.53
N LYS A 145 -17.54 -13.97 -8.80
CA LYS A 145 -16.60 -14.94 -9.39
C LYS A 145 -15.89 -15.73 -8.29
N LYS A 146 -15.97 -17.07 -8.33
CA LYS A 146 -15.41 -17.97 -7.32
C LYS A 146 -13.87 -18.01 -7.23
N ASN A 147 -13.17 -17.47 -8.25
CA ASN A 147 -11.71 -17.64 -8.40
C ASN A 147 -10.90 -16.35 -8.15
N VAL A 148 -11.50 -15.34 -7.56
CA VAL A 148 -10.85 -14.03 -7.37
C VAL A 148 -10.51 -13.70 -5.91
N GLY A 149 -10.64 -14.67 -5.01
CA GLY A 149 -10.46 -14.43 -3.58
C GLY A 149 -11.67 -13.72 -2.96
N LYS A 150 -11.45 -13.08 -1.81
CA LYS A 150 -12.44 -12.21 -1.19
C LYS A 150 -12.37 -10.82 -1.86
N VAL A 151 -13.47 -10.39 -2.50
CA VAL A 151 -13.61 -9.07 -3.11
C VAL A 151 -14.25 -8.10 -2.14
#